data_afdad2885fa80c99f85d21fef37a468b
#
_entry.id   afdad2885fa80c99f85d21fef37a468b
#
_cell.length_a   1.000
_cell.length_b   1.000
_cell.length_c   1.000
_cell.angle_alpha   90.00
_cell.angle_beta   90.00
_cell.angle_gamma   90.00
#
_symmetry.space_group_name_H-M   'P 1'
#
loop_
_entity.id
_entity.type
_entity.pdbx_description
1 polymer ?
#
loop_
_entity_poly.entity_id
_entity_poly.type
_entity_poly.pdbx_seq_one_letter_code
_entity_poly.pdbx_strand_id
1 'polypeptide(L)'
;MTSARDELAGLDPFDIFDTEAARLDRFFSSLGSSLDQDGWNRPSRCDGWTVRDVLAHLAGEESYNHACLDDDIDGFYELLEHEGVGGGFDGFNEWCVRKRQGLPVEQVLDEWRTRNGETRRRMRALGRDGTLHTSAGPYPAGLQAFHYASEYATHADDVAAPVPPDEAGDRLGWRVRFGMFVLEEQGSPARIERTCGRVQVQVDDGLTADLSPEEFVEATAGRLPAGHRLDDRVRSALRCLA
;
A
#
# COMPACT_ATOMS: atom_id res chain seq x y z
N MET A 1 15.44 -11.76 -20.62
CA MET A 1 14.99 -11.13 -19.36
C MET A 1 13.54 -11.54 -19.16
N THR A 2 13.19 -12.10 -18.02
CA THR A 2 11.81 -12.39 -17.65
C THR A 2 11.10 -11.06 -17.45
N SER A 3 9.87 -10.88 -17.97
CA SER A 3 9.08 -9.66 -17.70
C SER A 3 8.80 -9.57 -16.20
N ALA A 4 8.80 -8.38 -15.61
CA ALA A 4 8.43 -8.21 -14.19
C ALA A 4 7.02 -8.72 -13.89
N ARG A 5 6.13 -8.73 -14.91
CA ARG A 5 4.80 -9.35 -14.80
C ARG A 5 4.88 -10.87 -14.59
N ASP A 6 5.87 -11.53 -15.23
CA ASP A 6 6.11 -12.97 -15.03
C ASP A 6 6.62 -13.26 -13.61
N GLU A 7 7.30 -12.30 -12.99
CA GLU A 7 7.72 -12.39 -11.59
C GLU A 7 6.53 -12.56 -10.61
N LEU A 8 5.35 -12.05 -10.95
CA LEU A 8 4.13 -12.22 -10.15
C LEU A 8 3.40 -13.55 -10.41
N ALA A 9 3.88 -14.35 -11.38
CA ALA A 9 3.31 -15.67 -11.66
C ALA A 9 3.41 -16.57 -10.42
N GLY A 10 2.33 -17.32 -10.16
CA GLY A 10 2.24 -18.22 -9.01
C GLY A 10 1.91 -17.56 -7.67
N LEU A 11 1.80 -16.22 -7.59
CA LEU A 11 1.24 -15.51 -6.44
C LEU A 11 -0.27 -15.34 -6.64
N ASP A 12 -1.06 -15.52 -5.58
CA ASP A 12 -2.47 -15.13 -5.59
C ASP A 12 -2.62 -13.74 -4.96
N PRO A 13 -2.98 -12.70 -5.76
CA PRO A 13 -3.09 -11.33 -5.25
C PRO A 13 -4.21 -11.18 -4.23
N PHE A 14 -5.28 -11.96 -4.35
CA PHE A 14 -6.43 -11.86 -3.45
C PHE A 14 -6.12 -12.49 -2.11
N ASP A 15 -5.41 -13.64 -2.08
CA ASP A 15 -4.98 -14.27 -0.84
C ASP A 15 -3.95 -13.40 -0.10
N ILE A 16 -3.04 -12.75 -0.84
CA ILE A 16 -2.07 -11.80 -0.28
C ILE A 16 -2.81 -10.59 0.32
N PHE A 17 -3.77 -10.01 -0.39
CA PHE A 17 -4.55 -8.88 0.11
C PHE A 17 -5.38 -9.26 1.35
N ASP A 18 -6.02 -10.44 1.35
CA ASP A 18 -6.74 -10.97 2.51
C ASP A 18 -5.81 -11.15 3.72
N THR A 19 -4.58 -11.62 3.50
CA THR A 19 -3.59 -11.83 4.57
C THR A 19 -3.16 -10.51 5.20
N GLU A 20 -2.83 -9.47 4.41
CA GLU A 20 -2.41 -8.17 4.94
C GLU A 20 -3.58 -7.44 5.62
N ALA A 21 -4.79 -7.51 5.06
CA ALA A 21 -5.99 -6.97 5.71
C ALA A 21 -6.26 -7.65 7.06
N ALA A 22 -6.16 -8.97 7.13
CA ALA A 22 -6.34 -9.72 8.37
C ALA A 22 -5.23 -9.40 9.41
N ARG A 23 -4.01 -9.08 8.98
CA ARG A 23 -2.91 -8.63 9.84
C ARG A 23 -3.25 -7.32 10.52
N LEU A 24 -3.67 -6.32 9.74
CA LEU A 24 -4.10 -5.02 10.26
C LEU A 24 -5.31 -5.16 11.18
N ASP A 25 -6.30 -5.98 10.82
CA ASP A 25 -7.47 -6.21 11.65
C ASP A 25 -7.11 -6.81 13.02
N ARG A 26 -6.25 -7.82 13.03
CA ARG A 26 -5.73 -8.39 14.31
C ARG A 26 -5.01 -7.35 15.13
N PHE A 27 -4.15 -6.54 14.49
CA PHE A 27 -3.41 -5.48 15.17
C PHE A 27 -4.35 -4.44 15.79
N PHE A 28 -5.25 -3.84 14.99
CA PHE A 28 -6.19 -2.84 15.47
C PHE A 28 -7.13 -3.39 16.56
N SER A 29 -7.58 -4.64 16.42
CA SER A 29 -8.37 -5.31 17.46
C SER A 29 -7.62 -5.49 18.78
N SER A 30 -6.30 -5.64 18.73
CA SER A 30 -5.47 -5.80 19.92
C SER A 30 -5.25 -4.53 20.73
N LEU A 31 -5.52 -3.36 20.15
CA LEU A 31 -5.37 -2.06 20.81
C LEU A 31 -6.52 -1.71 21.77
N GLY A 32 -7.58 -2.52 21.80
CA GLY A 32 -8.71 -2.29 22.67
C GLY A 32 -9.63 -1.16 22.21
N SER A 33 -10.50 -0.71 23.13
CA SER A 33 -11.49 0.34 22.85
C SER A 33 -10.87 1.74 22.88
N SER A 34 -11.64 2.74 22.45
CA SER A 34 -11.29 4.17 22.51
C SER A 34 -10.93 4.68 23.94
N LEU A 35 -11.14 3.86 24.97
CA LEU A 35 -10.72 4.16 26.33
C LEU A 35 -9.22 3.93 26.56
N ASP A 36 -8.58 3.10 25.76
CA ASP A 36 -7.13 2.88 25.76
C ASP A 36 -6.48 3.77 24.68
N GLN A 37 -6.36 5.06 24.97
CA GLN A 37 -5.89 6.04 23.99
C GLN A 37 -4.39 5.92 23.69
N ASP A 38 -3.58 5.32 24.56
CA ASP A 38 -2.12 5.30 24.39
C ASP A 38 -1.69 4.52 23.15
N GLY A 39 -2.33 3.38 22.87
CA GLY A 39 -2.05 2.59 21.67
C GLY A 39 -2.47 3.28 20.37
N TRP A 40 -3.64 3.93 20.37
CA TRP A 40 -4.19 4.60 19.20
C TRP A 40 -3.52 5.94 18.88
N ASN A 41 -3.08 6.69 19.90
CA ASN A 41 -2.40 7.98 19.73
C ASN A 41 -0.88 7.86 19.54
N ARG A 42 -0.35 6.65 19.55
CA ARG A 42 1.05 6.38 19.27
C ARG A 42 1.40 6.87 17.88
N PRO A 43 2.55 7.57 17.67
CA PRO A 43 3.03 7.93 16.34
C PRO A 43 3.22 6.70 15.46
N SER A 44 2.84 6.82 14.20
CA SER A 44 3.17 5.87 13.14
C SER A 44 4.48 6.28 12.43
N ARG A 45 4.87 5.54 11.39
CA ARG A 45 5.98 5.95 10.49
C ARG A 45 5.53 6.94 9.40
N CYS A 46 4.23 7.19 9.28
CA CYS A 46 3.71 8.26 8.43
C CYS A 46 3.88 9.59 9.15
N ASP A 47 4.57 10.55 8.53
CA ASP A 47 4.84 11.86 9.13
C ASP A 47 3.54 12.56 9.57
N GLY A 48 3.48 12.92 10.84
CA GLY A 48 2.34 13.61 11.44
C GLY A 48 1.12 12.75 11.76
N TRP A 49 1.15 11.45 11.45
CA TRP A 49 0.03 10.54 11.67
C TRP A 49 0.24 9.60 12.85
N THR A 50 -0.81 9.40 13.61
CA THR A 50 -0.92 8.37 14.66
C THR A 50 -1.40 7.04 14.06
N VAL A 51 -1.39 5.98 14.87
CA VAL A 51 -1.99 4.68 14.50
C VAL A 51 -3.47 4.83 14.13
N ARG A 52 -4.19 5.70 14.85
CA ARG A 52 -5.59 6.03 14.56
C ARG A 52 -5.76 6.71 13.19
N ASP A 53 -4.86 7.61 12.83
CA ASP A 53 -4.91 8.31 11.55
C ASP A 53 -4.65 7.35 10.38
N VAL A 54 -3.76 6.36 10.55
CA VAL A 54 -3.57 5.27 9.57
C VAL A 54 -4.86 4.46 9.39
N LEU A 55 -5.56 4.09 10.47
CA LEU A 55 -6.86 3.43 10.34
C LEU A 55 -7.88 4.32 9.61
N ALA A 56 -7.92 5.62 9.94
CA ALA A 56 -8.83 6.59 9.33
C ALA A 56 -8.55 6.77 7.83
N HIS A 57 -7.27 6.79 7.43
CA HIS A 57 -6.84 6.79 6.05
C HIS A 57 -7.33 5.54 5.32
N LEU A 58 -7.02 4.34 5.81
CA LEU A 58 -7.43 3.07 5.21
C LEU A 58 -8.96 2.95 5.06
N ALA A 59 -9.72 3.44 6.05
CA ALA A 59 -11.19 3.47 5.95
C ALA A 59 -11.68 4.46 4.89
N GLY A 60 -10.99 5.59 4.72
CA GLY A 60 -11.34 6.62 3.75
C GLY A 60 -11.01 6.24 2.31
N GLU A 61 -9.89 5.57 2.12
CA GLU A 61 -9.41 5.09 0.83
C GLU A 61 -10.42 4.13 0.16
N GLU A 62 -11.21 3.42 0.95
CA GLU A 62 -12.28 2.57 0.42
C GLU A 62 -13.34 3.34 -0.40
N SER A 63 -13.39 4.67 -0.30
CA SER A 63 -14.25 5.48 -1.18
C SER A 63 -13.78 5.45 -2.63
N TYR A 64 -12.46 5.53 -2.84
CA TYR A 64 -11.87 5.34 -4.15
C TYR A 64 -12.00 3.89 -4.65
N ASN A 65 -11.74 2.93 -3.77
CA ASN A 65 -11.81 1.51 -4.12
C ASN A 65 -13.21 1.12 -4.60
N HIS A 66 -14.25 1.61 -3.91
CA HIS A 66 -15.64 1.38 -4.30
C HIS A 66 -15.99 2.11 -5.62
N ALA A 67 -15.51 3.34 -5.82
CA ALA A 67 -15.71 4.04 -7.08
C ALA A 67 -15.12 3.28 -8.29
N CYS A 68 -13.92 2.69 -8.11
CA CYS A 68 -13.33 1.81 -9.13
C CYS A 68 -14.19 0.57 -9.41
N LEU A 69 -14.78 -0.02 -8.36
CA LEU A 69 -15.62 -1.21 -8.45
C LEU A 69 -17.01 -0.91 -9.03
N ASP A 70 -17.52 0.29 -8.81
CA ASP A 70 -18.83 0.76 -9.28
C ASP A 70 -18.76 1.39 -10.66
N ASP A 71 -17.54 1.54 -11.24
CA ASP A 71 -17.30 2.26 -12.49
C ASP A 71 -17.78 3.73 -12.42
N ASP A 72 -17.55 4.36 -11.24
CA ASP A 72 -18.02 5.72 -10.92
C ASP A 72 -16.86 6.63 -10.43
N ILE A 73 -15.76 6.62 -11.18
CA ILE A 73 -14.60 7.49 -10.90
C ILE A 73 -14.97 8.97 -11.06
N ASP A 74 -15.82 9.30 -12.01
CA ASP A 74 -16.27 10.68 -12.22
C ASP A 74 -17.06 11.19 -11.01
N GLY A 75 -18.02 10.40 -10.50
CA GLY A 75 -18.74 10.72 -9.27
C GLY A 75 -17.85 10.84 -8.03
N PHE A 76 -16.79 10.04 -7.97
CA PHE A 76 -15.79 10.18 -6.90
C PHE A 76 -15.06 11.54 -6.98
N TYR A 77 -14.65 11.98 -8.17
CA TYR A 77 -13.99 13.28 -8.32
C TYR A 77 -14.94 14.44 -8.07
N GLU A 78 -16.21 14.35 -8.50
CA GLU A 78 -17.24 15.33 -8.16
C GLU A 78 -17.45 15.47 -6.65
N LEU A 79 -17.43 14.34 -5.92
CA LEU A 79 -17.48 14.35 -4.46
C LEU A 79 -16.26 15.10 -3.86
N LEU A 80 -15.05 14.82 -4.33
CA LEU A 80 -13.85 15.49 -3.83
C LEU A 80 -13.88 17.00 -4.09
N GLU A 81 -14.33 17.40 -5.28
CA GLU A 81 -14.49 18.81 -5.65
C GLU A 81 -15.53 19.50 -4.75
N HIS A 82 -16.69 18.88 -4.53
CA HIS A 82 -17.71 19.40 -3.63
C HIS A 82 -17.22 19.57 -2.19
N GLU A 83 -16.37 18.65 -1.73
CA GLU A 83 -15.75 18.68 -0.39
C GLU A 83 -14.54 19.63 -0.32
N GLY A 84 -14.16 20.26 -1.44
CA GLY A 84 -13.03 21.18 -1.51
C GLY A 84 -11.67 20.50 -1.35
N VAL A 85 -11.56 19.23 -1.74
CA VAL A 85 -10.33 18.45 -1.65
C VAL A 85 -9.45 18.77 -2.86
N GLY A 86 -8.30 19.37 -2.60
CA GLY A 86 -7.25 19.64 -3.59
C GLY A 86 -5.93 18.98 -3.19
N GLY A 87 -4.86 19.16 -3.97
CA GLY A 87 -3.54 18.64 -3.63
C GLY A 87 -3.27 17.20 -4.04
N GLY A 88 -4.08 16.64 -4.93
CA GLY A 88 -3.88 15.28 -5.45
C GLY A 88 -4.03 14.20 -4.39
N PHE A 89 -3.18 13.17 -4.45
CA PHE A 89 -3.22 12.05 -3.50
C PHE A 89 -3.00 12.50 -2.05
N ASP A 90 -2.07 13.40 -1.79
CA ASP A 90 -1.81 13.90 -0.43
C ASP A 90 -3.04 14.56 0.16
N GLY A 91 -3.71 15.42 -0.62
CA GLY A 91 -4.94 16.08 -0.17
C GLY A 91 -6.10 15.11 0.06
N PHE A 92 -6.21 14.06 -0.75
CA PHE A 92 -7.17 12.99 -0.55
C PHE A 92 -6.87 12.20 0.73
N ASN A 93 -5.62 11.83 0.96
CA ASN A 93 -5.20 11.12 2.17
C ASN A 93 -5.52 11.93 3.44
N GLU A 94 -5.19 13.23 3.44
CA GLU A 94 -5.53 14.14 4.52
C GLU A 94 -7.05 14.30 4.71
N TRP A 95 -7.82 14.30 3.62
CA TRP A 95 -9.28 14.32 3.70
C TRP A 95 -9.82 13.05 4.34
N CYS A 96 -9.31 11.88 4.00
CA CYS A 96 -9.68 10.59 4.60
C CYS A 96 -9.55 10.63 6.13
N VAL A 97 -8.40 11.13 6.61
CA VAL A 97 -8.10 11.27 8.04
C VAL A 97 -9.02 12.30 8.68
N ARG A 98 -9.09 13.51 8.11
CA ARG A 98 -9.87 14.63 8.67
C ARG A 98 -11.37 14.30 8.85
N LYS A 99 -11.95 13.58 7.89
CA LYS A 99 -13.39 13.19 7.95
C LYS A 99 -13.69 12.24 9.11
N ARG A 100 -12.68 11.56 9.66
CA ARG A 100 -12.83 10.54 10.71
C ARG A 100 -12.26 10.94 12.07
N GLN A 101 -11.58 12.08 12.17
CA GLN A 101 -10.92 12.54 13.41
C GLN A 101 -11.87 12.61 14.62
N GLY A 102 -13.12 13.02 14.42
CA GLY A 102 -14.12 13.15 15.48
C GLY A 102 -14.92 11.88 15.80
N LEU A 103 -14.75 10.80 15.02
CA LEU A 103 -15.55 9.58 15.20
C LEU A 103 -14.93 8.68 16.28
N PRO A 104 -15.72 7.89 17.02
CA PRO A 104 -15.18 6.81 17.84
C PRO A 104 -14.35 5.85 17.00
N VAL A 105 -13.22 5.37 17.55
CA VAL A 105 -12.29 4.50 16.80
C VAL A 105 -12.95 3.18 16.39
N GLU A 106 -13.86 2.68 17.22
CA GLU A 106 -14.64 1.47 16.94
C GLU A 106 -15.53 1.65 15.69
N GLN A 107 -16.11 2.85 15.52
CA GLN A 107 -16.92 3.17 14.33
C GLN A 107 -16.04 3.20 13.07
N VAL A 108 -14.86 3.78 13.15
CA VAL A 108 -13.91 3.81 12.02
C VAL A 108 -13.41 2.42 11.67
N LEU A 109 -13.15 1.59 12.69
CA LEU A 109 -12.73 0.20 12.49
C LEU A 109 -13.84 -0.65 11.85
N ASP A 110 -15.09 -0.47 12.28
CA ASP A 110 -16.24 -1.18 11.69
C ASP A 110 -16.53 -0.70 10.25
N GLU A 111 -16.37 0.60 9.98
CA GLU A 111 -16.44 1.16 8.62
C GLU A 111 -15.38 0.51 7.72
N TRP A 112 -14.14 0.51 8.14
CA TRP A 112 -13.04 -0.09 7.39
C TRP A 112 -13.27 -1.58 7.13
N ARG A 113 -13.61 -2.36 8.16
CA ARG A 113 -13.88 -3.80 8.03
C ARG A 113 -14.97 -4.10 7.01
N THR A 114 -16.07 -3.35 7.09
CA THR A 114 -17.22 -3.54 6.22
C THR A 114 -16.86 -3.24 4.77
N ARG A 115 -16.29 -2.06 4.52
CA ARG A 115 -16.00 -1.60 3.17
C ARG A 115 -14.85 -2.39 2.54
N ASN A 116 -13.76 -2.59 3.27
CA ASN A 116 -12.65 -3.39 2.78
C ASN A 116 -13.04 -4.86 2.55
N GLY A 117 -13.85 -5.42 3.44
CA GLY A 117 -14.40 -6.78 3.23
C GLY A 117 -15.22 -6.88 1.94
N GLU A 118 -15.99 -5.86 1.60
CA GLU A 118 -16.73 -5.79 0.33
C GLU A 118 -15.77 -5.63 -0.86
N THR A 119 -14.80 -4.73 -0.79
CA THR A 119 -13.77 -4.52 -1.82
C THR A 119 -13.09 -5.85 -2.16
N ARG A 120 -12.55 -6.55 -1.17
CA ARG A 120 -11.84 -7.83 -1.37
C ARG A 120 -12.74 -8.90 -1.97
N ARG A 121 -13.98 -9.02 -1.50
CA ARG A 121 -14.96 -9.97 -2.03
C ARG A 121 -15.31 -9.68 -3.50
N ARG A 122 -15.53 -8.41 -3.85
CA ARG A 122 -15.89 -7.98 -5.21
C ARG A 122 -14.72 -8.15 -6.18
N MET A 123 -13.50 -7.79 -5.78
CA MET A 123 -12.29 -7.98 -6.60
C MET A 123 -12.03 -9.47 -6.88
N ARG A 124 -12.17 -10.33 -5.86
CA ARG A 124 -12.05 -11.78 -6.04
C ARG A 124 -13.12 -12.33 -6.99
N ALA A 125 -14.35 -11.81 -6.94
CA ALA A 125 -15.43 -12.20 -7.85
C ALA A 125 -15.18 -11.77 -9.30
N LEU A 126 -14.53 -10.62 -9.53
CA LEU A 126 -14.08 -10.20 -10.86
C LEU A 126 -13.00 -11.13 -11.43
N GLY A 127 -12.22 -11.76 -10.55
CA GLY A 127 -11.10 -12.59 -10.94
C GLY A 127 -9.88 -11.79 -11.40
N ARG A 128 -8.76 -12.49 -11.58
CA ARG A 128 -7.44 -11.90 -11.84
C ARG A 128 -7.40 -11.00 -13.06
N ASP A 129 -8.07 -11.41 -14.13
CA ASP A 129 -8.10 -10.72 -15.42
C ASP A 129 -9.33 -9.83 -15.60
N GLY A 130 -10.21 -9.76 -14.58
CA GLY A 130 -11.33 -8.84 -14.55
C GLY A 130 -10.84 -7.38 -14.57
N THR A 131 -11.63 -6.50 -15.19
CA THR A 131 -11.24 -5.09 -15.34
C THR A 131 -11.89 -4.23 -14.27
N LEU A 132 -11.08 -3.36 -13.65
CA LEU A 132 -11.52 -2.22 -12.85
C LEU A 132 -11.29 -0.94 -13.65
N HIS A 133 -12.16 0.04 -13.49
CA HIS A 133 -11.93 1.39 -14.00
C HIS A 133 -11.30 2.26 -12.89
N THR A 134 -10.03 2.57 -13.06
CA THR A 134 -9.24 3.38 -12.12
C THR A 134 -9.04 4.80 -12.66
N SER A 135 -8.48 5.69 -11.86
CA SER A 135 -8.08 7.04 -12.30
C SER A 135 -7.07 7.02 -13.47
N ALA A 136 -6.32 5.93 -13.62
CA ALA A 136 -5.39 5.72 -14.73
C ALA A 136 -6.04 5.00 -15.94
N GLY A 137 -7.35 4.71 -15.88
CA GLY A 137 -8.10 3.98 -16.89
C GLY A 137 -8.36 2.52 -16.52
N PRO A 138 -8.75 1.67 -17.48
CA PRO A 138 -9.02 0.25 -17.26
C PRO A 138 -7.77 -0.47 -16.76
N TYR A 139 -7.90 -1.23 -15.67
CA TYR A 139 -6.77 -1.92 -15.05
C TYR A 139 -7.18 -3.32 -14.56
N PRO A 140 -6.29 -4.34 -14.64
CA PRO A 140 -6.60 -5.70 -14.19
C PRO A 140 -6.81 -5.77 -12.68
N ALA A 141 -7.94 -6.36 -12.24
CA ALA A 141 -8.29 -6.47 -10.83
C ALA A 141 -7.24 -7.22 -10.00
N GLY A 142 -6.57 -8.23 -10.56
CA GLY A 142 -5.50 -8.93 -9.87
C GLY A 142 -4.26 -8.06 -9.64
N LEU A 143 -3.91 -7.17 -10.58
CA LEU A 143 -2.80 -6.23 -10.39
C LEU A 143 -3.18 -5.14 -9.38
N GLN A 144 -4.41 -4.64 -9.44
CA GLN A 144 -4.91 -3.68 -8.44
C GLN A 144 -4.95 -4.28 -7.04
N ALA A 145 -5.27 -5.57 -6.90
CA ALA A 145 -5.22 -6.25 -5.61
C ALA A 145 -3.79 -6.32 -5.04
N PHE A 146 -2.76 -6.45 -5.88
CA PHE A 146 -1.37 -6.32 -5.42
C PHE A 146 -1.04 -4.90 -4.94
N HIS A 147 -1.54 -3.85 -5.63
CA HIS A 147 -1.36 -2.46 -5.16
C HIS A 147 -1.97 -2.28 -3.77
N TYR A 148 -3.22 -2.71 -3.56
CA TYR A 148 -3.88 -2.62 -2.25
C TYR A 148 -3.18 -3.46 -1.19
N ALA A 149 -2.72 -4.67 -1.54
CA ALA A 149 -1.95 -5.50 -0.62
C ALA A 149 -0.63 -4.83 -0.22
N SER A 150 0.04 -4.15 -1.16
CA SER A 150 1.28 -3.41 -0.88
C SER A 150 1.05 -2.20 0.02
N GLU A 151 -0.01 -1.45 -0.21
CA GLU A 151 -0.48 -0.36 0.65
C GLU A 151 -0.71 -0.85 2.08
N TYR A 152 -1.49 -1.93 2.23
CA TYR A 152 -1.79 -2.54 3.52
C TYR A 152 -0.55 -3.09 4.21
N ALA A 153 0.36 -3.72 3.47
CA ALA A 153 1.62 -4.19 4.02
C ALA A 153 2.51 -3.04 4.51
N THR A 154 2.56 -1.94 3.77
CA THR A 154 3.32 -0.75 4.15
C THR A 154 2.75 -0.11 5.40
N HIS A 155 1.44 0.05 5.48
CA HIS A 155 0.80 0.59 6.68
C HIS A 155 0.83 -0.37 7.88
N ALA A 156 0.85 -1.69 7.66
CA ALA A 156 1.11 -2.65 8.73
C ALA A 156 2.51 -2.44 9.35
N ASP A 157 3.52 -2.18 8.50
CA ASP A 157 4.86 -1.82 8.98
C ASP A 157 4.88 -0.43 9.65
N ASP A 158 4.15 0.55 9.10
CA ASP A 158 4.06 1.91 9.66
C ASP A 158 3.48 1.94 11.07
N VAL A 159 2.55 1.03 11.39
CA VAL A 159 1.98 0.89 12.72
C VAL A 159 2.67 -0.18 13.57
N ALA A 160 3.74 -0.81 13.06
CA ALA A 160 4.45 -1.91 13.69
C ALA A 160 3.54 -3.10 14.05
N ALA A 161 2.63 -3.47 13.14
CA ALA A 161 1.82 -4.67 13.28
C ALA A 161 2.72 -5.93 13.21
N PRO A 162 2.56 -6.90 14.14
CA PRO A 162 3.42 -8.07 14.17
C PRO A 162 3.33 -8.92 12.91
N VAL A 163 4.48 -9.39 12.42
CA VAL A 163 4.60 -10.38 11.36
C VAL A 163 5.09 -11.69 11.99
N PRO A 164 4.34 -12.80 11.89
CA PRO A 164 4.82 -14.08 12.36
C PRO A 164 6.12 -14.49 11.65
N PRO A 165 7.09 -15.11 12.36
CA PRO A 165 8.38 -15.46 11.77
C PRO A 165 8.27 -16.40 10.56
N ASP A 166 7.29 -17.27 10.55
CA ASP A 166 6.99 -18.20 9.46
C ASP A 166 6.38 -17.53 8.22
N GLU A 167 5.76 -16.36 8.36
CA GLU A 167 5.22 -15.57 7.25
C GLU A 167 6.24 -14.55 6.68
N ALA A 168 7.25 -14.17 7.45
CA ALA A 168 8.12 -13.04 7.15
C ALA A 168 8.86 -13.19 5.81
N GLY A 169 9.35 -14.40 5.51
CA GLY A 169 10.08 -14.68 4.27
C GLY A 169 9.20 -14.56 3.03
N ASP A 170 8.02 -15.16 3.05
CA ASP A 170 7.09 -15.11 1.92
C ASP A 170 6.54 -13.69 1.72
N ARG A 171 6.24 -12.99 2.81
CA ARG A 171 5.82 -11.59 2.79
C ARG A 171 6.88 -10.69 2.15
N LEU A 172 8.12 -10.81 2.55
CA LEU A 172 9.22 -10.06 1.96
C LEU A 172 9.39 -10.41 0.47
N GLY A 173 9.30 -11.69 0.16
CA GLY A 173 9.47 -12.21 -1.20
C GLY A 173 8.47 -11.63 -2.20
N TRP A 174 7.17 -11.62 -1.87
CA TRP A 174 6.17 -11.06 -2.78
C TRP A 174 6.28 -9.52 -2.88
N ARG A 175 6.63 -8.81 -1.81
CA ARG A 175 6.82 -7.35 -1.84
C ARG A 175 7.97 -6.93 -2.74
N VAL A 176 9.10 -7.64 -2.69
CA VAL A 176 10.23 -7.41 -3.62
C VAL A 176 9.79 -7.60 -5.07
N ARG A 177 9.11 -8.72 -5.36
CA ARG A 177 8.61 -9.02 -6.72
C ARG A 177 7.64 -7.97 -7.22
N PHE A 178 6.73 -7.51 -6.35
CA PHE A 178 5.78 -6.48 -6.69
C PHE A 178 6.43 -5.11 -6.88
N GLY A 179 7.38 -4.73 -6.04
CA GLY A 179 8.17 -3.50 -6.23
C GLY A 179 8.91 -3.47 -7.56
N MET A 180 9.52 -4.60 -7.96
CA MET A 180 10.14 -4.73 -9.29
C MET A 180 9.13 -4.56 -10.43
N PHE A 181 7.95 -5.16 -10.29
CA PHE A 181 6.86 -5.01 -11.25
C PHE A 181 6.43 -3.54 -11.40
N VAL A 182 6.20 -2.83 -10.30
CA VAL A 182 5.72 -1.43 -10.35
C VAL A 182 6.79 -0.50 -10.92
N LEU A 183 8.07 -0.72 -10.64
CA LEU A 183 9.16 0.04 -11.25
C LEU A 183 9.17 -0.11 -12.78
N GLU A 184 8.97 -1.32 -13.31
CA GLU A 184 8.84 -1.55 -14.76
C GLU A 184 7.57 -0.89 -15.31
N GLU A 185 6.43 -1.06 -14.63
CA GLU A 185 5.14 -0.49 -15.03
C GLU A 185 5.18 1.04 -15.14
N GLN A 186 5.84 1.70 -14.20
CA GLN A 186 6.00 3.17 -14.17
C GLN A 186 7.11 3.68 -15.08
N GLY A 187 7.84 2.78 -15.74
CA GLY A 187 8.97 3.16 -16.60
C GLY A 187 10.13 3.77 -15.83
N SER A 188 10.38 3.30 -14.60
CA SER A 188 11.53 3.76 -13.82
C SER A 188 12.84 3.55 -14.60
N PRO A 189 13.80 4.47 -14.51
CA PRO A 189 15.14 4.30 -15.08
C PRO A 189 15.97 3.21 -14.36
N ALA A 190 15.50 2.71 -13.23
CA ALA A 190 16.20 1.69 -12.45
C ALA A 190 16.11 0.31 -13.11
N ARG A 191 17.25 -0.33 -13.32
CA ARG A 191 17.33 -1.75 -13.67
C ARG A 191 17.59 -2.56 -12.42
N ILE A 192 16.76 -3.57 -12.20
CA ILE A 192 16.80 -4.37 -10.98
C ILE A 192 17.22 -5.80 -11.33
N GLU A 193 18.19 -6.32 -10.59
CA GLU A 193 18.60 -7.71 -10.65
C GLU A 193 18.60 -8.32 -9.24
N ARG A 194 17.93 -9.47 -9.08
CA ARG A 194 17.97 -10.23 -7.83
C ARG A 194 19.08 -11.28 -7.92
N THR A 195 19.93 -11.26 -6.93
CA THR A 195 20.94 -12.29 -6.67
C THR A 195 20.68 -12.93 -5.31
N CYS A 196 21.41 -13.97 -4.91
CA CYS A 196 21.20 -14.67 -3.66
C CYS A 196 21.16 -13.71 -2.45
N GLY A 197 19.94 -13.36 -1.98
CA GLY A 197 19.72 -12.51 -0.80
C GLY A 197 20.03 -11.03 -0.97
N ARG A 198 20.25 -10.54 -2.21
CA ARG A 198 20.52 -9.13 -2.51
C ARG A 198 19.71 -8.65 -3.71
N VAL A 199 19.47 -7.35 -3.76
CA VAL A 199 18.84 -6.65 -4.87
C VAL A 199 19.84 -5.62 -5.41
N GLN A 200 20.36 -5.89 -6.61
CA GLN A 200 21.24 -4.97 -7.31
C GLN A 200 20.40 -3.98 -8.11
N VAL A 201 20.69 -2.71 -7.95
CA VAL A 201 20.03 -1.61 -8.62
C VAL A 201 21.05 -0.87 -9.46
N GLN A 202 20.73 -0.64 -10.72
CA GLN A 202 21.51 0.22 -11.62
C GLN A 202 20.58 1.31 -12.15
N VAL A 203 20.97 2.56 -11.97
CA VAL A 203 20.32 3.74 -12.56
C VAL A 203 21.19 4.28 -13.70
N ASP A 204 20.62 5.11 -14.56
CA ASP A 204 21.32 5.77 -15.65
C ASP A 204 22.68 6.36 -15.18
N ASP A 205 23.66 6.44 -16.08
CA ASP A 205 25.03 6.87 -15.84
C ASP A 205 25.92 5.89 -15.02
N GLY A 206 25.48 4.64 -14.87
CA GLY A 206 26.28 3.59 -14.21
C GLY A 206 26.29 3.71 -12.68
N LEU A 207 25.40 4.50 -12.09
CA LEU A 207 25.20 4.55 -10.65
C LEU A 207 24.56 3.24 -10.18
N THR A 208 25.20 2.56 -9.24
CA THR A 208 24.75 1.26 -8.73
C THR A 208 24.54 1.29 -7.22
N ALA A 209 23.60 0.47 -6.74
CA ALA A 209 23.43 0.18 -5.32
C ALA A 209 23.21 -1.33 -5.13
N ASP A 210 23.62 -1.83 -3.98
CA ASP A 210 23.42 -3.20 -3.56
C ASP A 210 22.66 -3.19 -2.23
N LEU A 211 21.38 -3.59 -2.29
CA LEU A 211 20.42 -3.48 -1.19
C LEU A 211 20.07 -4.86 -0.64
N SER A 212 19.72 -4.92 0.65
CA SER A 212 18.98 -6.07 1.15
C SER A 212 17.55 -6.05 0.57
N PRO A 213 16.82 -7.18 0.57
CA PRO A 213 15.43 -7.21 0.18
C PRO A 213 14.57 -6.24 1.00
N GLU A 214 14.84 -6.10 2.29
CA GLU A 214 14.15 -5.16 3.20
C GLU A 214 14.43 -3.71 2.81
N GLU A 215 15.71 -3.35 2.58
CA GLU A 215 16.10 -2.01 2.12
C GLU A 215 15.43 -1.67 0.77
N PHE A 216 15.31 -2.65 -0.13
CA PHE A 216 14.64 -2.46 -1.41
C PHE A 216 13.14 -2.18 -1.23
N VAL A 217 12.43 -2.97 -0.40
CA VAL A 217 11.02 -2.75 -0.08
C VAL A 217 10.80 -1.38 0.57
N GLU A 218 11.64 -0.99 1.52
CA GLU A 218 11.61 0.33 2.17
C GLU A 218 11.86 1.46 1.15
N ALA A 219 12.78 1.26 0.20
CA ALA A 219 13.06 2.23 -0.86
C ALA A 219 11.86 2.43 -1.80
N THR A 220 11.24 1.34 -2.24
CA THR A 220 10.06 1.40 -3.13
C THR A 220 8.85 2.04 -2.46
N ALA A 221 8.66 1.84 -1.17
CA ALA A 221 7.61 2.44 -0.37
C ALA A 221 7.95 3.85 0.17
N GLY A 222 9.13 4.40 -0.17
CA GLY A 222 9.53 5.73 0.32
C GLY A 222 9.79 5.79 1.83
N ARG A 223 10.08 4.65 2.47
CA ARG A 223 10.22 4.53 3.94
C ARG A 223 11.68 4.38 4.42
N LEU A 224 12.67 4.46 3.53
CA LEU A 224 14.07 4.48 3.95
C LEU A 224 14.35 5.69 4.86
N PRO A 225 15.06 5.50 5.99
CA PRO A 225 15.43 6.62 6.87
C PRO A 225 16.15 7.74 6.12
N ALA A 226 15.94 8.98 6.53
CA ALA A 226 16.58 10.15 5.92
C ALA A 226 18.12 10.07 5.93
N GLY A 227 18.71 9.45 6.96
CA GLY A 227 20.16 9.24 7.06
C GLY A 227 20.68 7.98 6.35
N HIS A 228 19.86 7.27 5.59
CA HIS A 228 20.30 6.08 4.85
C HIS A 228 21.30 6.47 3.77
N ARG A 229 22.37 5.66 3.61
CA ARG A 229 23.52 5.90 2.71
C ARG A 229 23.20 5.85 1.20
N LEU A 230 21.96 5.51 0.83
CA LEU A 230 21.57 5.41 -0.59
C LEU A 230 21.64 6.80 -1.25
N ASP A 231 22.26 6.86 -2.44
CA ASP A 231 22.29 8.07 -3.26
C ASP A 231 20.85 8.55 -3.57
N ASP A 232 20.61 9.86 -3.52
CA ASP A 232 19.28 10.44 -3.69
C ASP A 232 18.66 10.15 -5.06
N ARG A 233 19.47 10.01 -6.12
CA ARG A 233 19.00 9.66 -7.46
C ARG A 233 18.51 8.22 -7.49
N VAL A 234 19.22 7.29 -6.82
CA VAL A 234 18.77 5.89 -6.70
C VAL A 234 17.51 5.83 -5.84
N ARG A 235 17.47 6.57 -4.73
CA ARG A 235 16.29 6.68 -3.87
C ARG A 235 15.08 7.17 -4.66
N SER A 236 15.24 8.23 -5.44
CA SER A 236 14.16 8.78 -6.27
C SER A 236 13.71 7.81 -7.36
N ALA A 237 14.64 7.11 -8.01
CA ALA A 237 14.34 6.13 -9.05
C ALA A 237 13.61 4.89 -8.53
N LEU A 238 13.79 4.54 -7.25
CA LEU A 238 13.14 3.40 -6.61
C LEU A 238 11.76 3.73 -6.00
N ARG A 239 11.47 4.98 -5.68
CA ARG A 239 10.20 5.36 -5.05
C ARG A 239 9.05 5.23 -6.04
N CYS A 240 8.22 4.19 -5.88
CA CYS A 240 7.11 3.86 -6.78
C CYS A 240 5.82 3.43 -6.09
N LEU A 241 5.82 3.21 -4.77
CA LEU A 241 4.69 2.73 -3.98
C LEU A 241 4.31 3.70 -2.84
N ALA A 242 4.72 4.97 -2.92
CA ALA A 242 4.50 5.99 -1.90
C ALA A 242 3.84 7.23 -2.49
#